data_f3784dbb51c0ae0372f637e187ee0e4d
#
_entry.id   f3784dbb51c0ae0372f637e187ee0e4d
#
_cell.length_a   1.000
_cell.length_b   1.000
_cell.length_c   1.000
_cell.angle_alpha   90.00
_cell.angle_beta   90.00
_cell.angle_gamma   90.00
#
_symmetry.space_group_name_H-M   'P 1'
#
loop_
_entity.id
_entity.type
_entity.pdbx_description
1 polymer ?
#
loop_
_entity_poly.entity_id
_entity_poly.type
_entity_poly.pdbx_seq_one_letter_code
_entity_poly.pdbx_strand_id
1 'polypeptide(L)'
;MSIERSTFVGYRAFINQHIIPSIGMVALHKLNVMHIQKCYKTAIDRGIANNSVLLMHRILKSALNLAVKQNIISRNPADFAEIPKKERTSIQTWTEEEVKKFLLHSQESRYHIGYLLAITTGMRMGEVLGLRWQDVDFKKHTVTINQTSGHDNKIKKTAKTNSSKRTIPVPKETIESLKKHKVLINQEKLRLGSAYQDFDLINCNEFGMIIKKANFRKNFIRAIHNAGVKEIKFHDLRHTHATILLKQGVNPKIISERLGHTDISMTLSVYSHVLPNMQEEAVKNFGKSIFG
;
A
#
# COMPACT_ATOMS: atom_id res chain seq x y z
N MET A 1 9.09 3.90 23.80
CA MET A 1 8.63 3.99 22.38
C MET A 1 7.34 3.19 22.25
N SER A 2 6.24 3.81 21.88
CA SER A 2 4.99 3.09 21.58
C SER A 2 5.06 2.59 20.14
N ILE A 3 5.10 1.28 19.96
CA ILE A 3 5.00 0.63 18.64
C ILE A 3 3.52 0.60 18.25
N GLU A 4 3.20 0.92 17.00
CA GLU A 4 1.83 0.81 16.53
C GLU A 4 1.33 -0.64 16.63
N ARG A 5 0.04 -0.82 17.04
CA ARG A 5 -0.57 -2.14 17.30
C ARG A 5 -0.40 -3.12 16.13
N SER A 6 -0.48 -2.65 14.89
CA SER A 6 -0.27 -3.50 13.69
C SER A 6 1.15 -4.05 13.60
N THR A 7 2.14 -3.20 13.88
CA THR A 7 3.56 -3.60 13.92
C THR A 7 3.82 -4.58 15.06
N PHE A 8 3.24 -4.33 16.26
CA PHE A 8 3.33 -5.23 17.40
C PHE A 8 2.77 -6.62 17.07
N VAL A 9 1.58 -6.69 16.48
CA VAL A 9 0.97 -7.97 16.09
C VAL A 9 1.84 -8.72 15.07
N GLY A 10 2.39 -8.02 14.08
CA GLY A 10 3.31 -8.60 13.11
C GLY A 10 4.60 -9.12 13.76
N TYR A 11 5.23 -8.34 14.62
CA TYR A 11 6.45 -8.75 15.31
C TYR A 11 6.19 -9.94 16.25
N ARG A 12 5.09 -9.91 16.99
CA ARG A 12 4.68 -11.03 17.87
C ARG A 12 4.49 -12.32 17.08
N ALA A 13 3.84 -12.25 15.90
CA ALA A 13 3.68 -13.41 15.05
C ALA A 13 5.02 -13.99 14.60
N PHE A 14 5.95 -13.14 14.11
CA PHE A 14 7.30 -13.56 13.73
C PHE A 14 8.09 -14.16 14.87
N ILE A 15 8.06 -13.54 16.04
CA ILE A 15 8.75 -14.03 17.24
C ILE A 15 8.23 -15.43 17.59
N ASN A 16 6.92 -15.60 17.70
CA ASN A 16 6.32 -16.87 18.12
C ASN A 16 6.46 -17.98 17.10
N GLN A 17 6.39 -17.67 15.80
CA GLN A 17 6.39 -18.68 14.74
C GLN A 17 7.81 -19.08 14.28
N HIS A 18 8.77 -18.16 14.38
CA HIS A 18 10.09 -18.39 13.77
C HIS A 18 11.25 -18.27 14.74
N ILE A 19 11.24 -17.30 15.67
CA ILE A 19 12.37 -17.03 16.56
C ILE A 19 12.36 -17.96 17.76
N ILE A 20 11.26 -17.98 18.52
CA ILE A 20 11.15 -18.80 19.75
C ILE A 20 11.37 -20.29 19.45
N PRO A 21 10.77 -20.92 18.41
CA PRO A 21 11.00 -22.34 18.13
C PRO A 21 12.44 -22.69 17.77
N SER A 22 13.22 -21.70 17.28
CA SER A 22 14.60 -21.93 16.82
C SER A 22 15.64 -21.69 17.93
N ILE A 23 15.51 -20.59 18.65
CA ILE A 23 16.52 -20.13 19.63
C ILE A 23 15.97 -19.81 21.03
N GLY A 24 14.65 -19.95 21.24
CA GLY A 24 14.03 -19.58 22.53
C GLY A 24 14.51 -20.36 23.74
N MET A 25 15.04 -21.57 23.56
CA MET A 25 15.61 -22.40 24.63
C MET A 25 17.08 -22.09 24.91
N VAL A 26 17.72 -21.22 24.10
CA VAL A 26 19.13 -20.85 24.31
C VAL A 26 19.19 -19.73 25.35
N ALA A 27 19.87 -19.97 26.45
CA ALA A 27 20.09 -18.94 27.48
C ALA A 27 20.79 -17.71 26.83
N LEU A 28 20.33 -16.50 27.16
CA LEU A 28 20.75 -15.27 26.49
C LEU A 28 22.26 -15.03 26.52
N HIS A 29 22.93 -15.38 27.65
CA HIS A 29 24.38 -15.27 27.80
C HIS A 29 25.16 -16.31 26.96
N LYS A 30 24.51 -17.40 26.48
CA LYS A 30 25.06 -18.41 25.59
C LYS A 30 24.72 -18.18 24.13
N LEU A 31 23.84 -17.20 23.85
CA LEU A 31 23.42 -16.90 22.50
C LEU A 31 24.62 -16.34 21.69
N ASN A 32 24.91 -16.96 20.57
CA ASN A 32 26.02 -16.58 19.69
C ASN A 32 25.56 -16.46 18.24
N VAL A 33 26.49 -16.06 17.35
CA VAL A 33 26.25 -15.86 15.91
C VAL A 33 25.74 -17.15 15.24
N MET A 34 26.29 -18.33 15.63
CA MET A 34 25.91 -19.61 15.01
C MET A 34 24.42 -19.95 15.27
N HIS A 35 23.92 -19.66 16.47
CA HIS A 35 22.50 -19.86 16.79
C HIS A 35 21.60 -18.99 15.92
N ILE A 36 21.96 -17.72 15.71
CA ILE A 36 21.22 -16.78 14.87
C ILE A 36 21.28 -17.20 13.40
N GLN A 37 22.44 -17.59 12.93
CA GLN A 37 22.65 -18.07 11.56
C GLN A 37 21.82 -19.32 11.27
N LYS A 38 21.80 -20.29 12.21
CA LYS A 38 20.96 -21.48 12.12
C LYS A 38 19.46 -21.12 12.09
N CYS A 39 19.04 -20.12 12.88
CA CYS A 39 17.66 -19.63 12.86
C CYS A 39 17.25 -19.10 11.48
N TYR A 40 18.11 -18.30 10.83
CA TYR A 40 17.85 -17.78 9.48
C TYR A 40 17.82 -18.89 8.43
N LYS A 41 18.81 -19.80 8.48
CA LYS A 41 18.86 -20.95 7.57
C LYS A 41 17.60 -21.82 7.70
N THR A 42 17.21 -22.17 8.92
CA THR A 42 15.98 -22.95 9.17
C THR A 42 14.72 -22.24 8.62
N ALA A 43 14.66 -20.93 8.71
CA ALA A 43 13.53 -20.16 8.15
C ALA A 43 13.54 -20.23 6.61
N ILE A 44 14.67 -20.06 5.96
CA ILE A 44 14.83 -20.17 4.51
C ILE A 44 14.50 -21.59 4.03
N ASP A 45 15.00 -22.61 4.69
CA ASP A 45 14.74 -24.02 4.35
C ASP A 45 13.24 -24.37 4.45
N ARG A 46 12.49 -23.66 5.30
CA ARG A 46 11.03 -23.73 5.40
C ARG A 46 10.28 -22.89 4.37
N GLY A 47 10.97 -22.27 3.40
CA GLY A 47 10.37 -21.46 2.35
C GLY A 47 10.04 -20.02 2.75
N ILE A 48 10.56 -19.50 3.86
CA ILE A 48 10.40 -18.11 4.25
C ILE A 48 11.24 -17.23 3.32
N ALA A 49 10.60 -16.26 2.66
CA ALA A 49 11.25 -15.33 1.74
C ALA A 49 12.37 -14.52 2.43
N ASN A 50 13.45 -14.22 1.71
CA ASN A 50 14.60 -13.46 2.21
C ASN A 50 14.20 -12.13 2.86
N ASN A 51 13.24 -11.41 2.29
CA ASN A 51 12.74 -10.16 2.87
C ASN A 51 12.09 -10.34 4.26
N SER A 52 11.51 -11.50 4.53
CA SER A 52 10.95 -11.84 5.84
C SER A 52 12.05 -12.20 6.83
N VAL A 53 13.11 -12.89 6.39
CA VAL A 53 14.31 -13.16 7.21
C VAL A 53 15.03 -11.86 7.57
N LEU A 54 15.09 -10.89 6.66
CA LEU A 54 15.57 -9.53 6.96
C LEU A 54 14.72 -8.82 8.03
N LEU A 55 13.42 -9.06 8.07
CA LEU A 55 12.58 -8.56 9.15
C LEU A 55 12.89 -9.26 10.48
N MET A 56 13.07 -10.59 10.49
CA MET A 56 13.50 -11.34 11.67
C MET A 56 14.83 -10.80 12.22
N HIS A 57 15.80 -10.56 11.35
CA HIS A 57 17.09 -9.97 11.73
C HIS A 57 16.88 -8.62 12.43
N ARG A 58 16.06 -7.72 11.86
CA ARG A 58 15.78 -6.40 12.47
C ARG A 58 15.14 -6.52 13.86
N ILE A 59 14.21 -7.46 14.03
CA ILE A 59 13.55 -7.70 15.32
C ILE A 59 14.57 -8.20 16.33
N LEU A 60 15.38 -9.23 15.98
CA LEU A 60 16.41 -9.78 16.86
C LEU A 60 17.48 -8.74 17.20
N LYS A 61 18.01 -8.03 16.21
CA LYS A 61 19.00 -6.98 16.40
C LYS A 61 18.51 -5.89 17.35
N SER A 62 17.26 -5.45 17.19
CA SER A 62 16.67 -4.44 18.08
C SER A 62 16.53 -4.94 19.52
N ALA A 63 16.06 -6.18 19.72
CA ALA A 63 15.90 -6.77 21.03
C ALA A 63 17.25 -6.99 21.73
N LEU A 64 18.24 -7.51 21.01
CA LEU A 64 19.58 -7.77 21.53
C LEU A 64 20.35 -6.48 21.81
N ASN A 65 20.18 -5.42 21.02
CA ASN A 65 20.72 -4.10 21.32
C ASN A 65 20.15 -3.52 22.62
N LEU A 66 18.87 -3.80 22.91
CA LEU A 66 18.29 -3.42 24.18
C LEU A 66 18.94 -4.21 25.34
N ALA A 67 19.19 -5.50 25.16
CA ALA A 67 19.86 -6.33 26.16
C ALA A 67 21.30 -5.85 26.43
N VAL A 68 22.04 -5.43 25.39
CA VAL A 68 23.36 -4.79 25.55
C VAL A 68 23.24 -3.49 26.34
N LYS A 69 22.30 -2.63 25.98
CA LYS A 69 22.07 -1.35 26.68
C LYS A 69 21.69 -1.54 28.15
N GLN A 70 21.06 -2.65 28.50
CA GLN A 70 20.71 -3.04 29.87
C GLN A 70 21.80 -3.85 30.60
N ASN A 71 22.99 -3.99 29.99
CA ASN A 71 24.12 -4.78 30.50
C ASN A 71 23.80 -6.27 30.79
N ILE A 72 22.79 -6.83 30.11
CA ILE A 72 22.44 -8.27 30.23
C ILE A 72 23.42 -9.12 29.42
N ILE A 73 23.90 -8.60 28.29
CA ILE A 73 24.94 -9.18 27.44
C ILE A 73 25.96 -8.11 27.06
N SER A 74 27.22 -8.51 26.87
CA SER A 74 28.31 -7.59 26.55
C SER A 74 28.34 -7.12 25.09
N ARG A 75 27.80 -7.90 24.15
CA ARG A 75 27.76 -7.60 22.71
C ARG A 75 26.54 -8.21 22.05
N ASN A 76 26.13 -7.62 20.95
CA ASN A 76 25.02 -8.14 20.16
C ASN A 76 25.50 -9.17 19.12
N PRO A 77 25.20 -10.47 19.25
CA PRO A 77 25.64 -11.47 18.28
C PRO A 77 24.96 -11.32 16.90
N ALA A 78 23.82 -10.62 16.81
CA ALA A 78 23.17 -10.38 15.52
C ALA A 78 23.95 -9.40 14.61
N ASP A 79 24.85 -8.59 15.16
CA ASP A 79 25.68 -7.68 14.35
C ASP A 79 26.67 -8.42 13.43
N PHE A 80 27.00 -9.65 13.77
CA PHE A 80 27.97 -10.48 13.05
C PHE A 80 27.29 -11.59 12.23
N ALA A 81 25.95 -11.66 12.25
CA ALA A 81 25.23 -12.67 11.48
C ALA A 81 25.13 -12.25 10.00
N GLU A 82 25.41 -13.18 9.10
CA GLU A 82 25.18 -12.98 7.67
C GLU A 82 23.69 -12.95 7.39
N ILE A 83 23.25 -11.92 6.67
CA ILE A 83 21.87 -11.75 6.27
C ILE A 83 21.67 -12.06 4.79
N PRO A 84 20.54 -12.67 4.40
CA PRO A 84 20.27 -12.93 2.99
C PRO A 84 20.15 -11.62 2.20
N LYS A 85 20.53 -11.69 0.92
CA LYS A 85 20.36 -10.54 0.02
C LYS A 85 18.87 -10.22 -0.14
N LYS A 86 18.55 -8.92 -0.12
CA LYS A 86 17.20 -8.43 -0.35
C LYS A 86 16.75 -8.81 -1.76
N GLU A 87 15.66 -9.54 -1.84
CA GLU A 87 15.01 -9.82 -3.12
C GLU A 87 14.27 -8.59 -3.63
N ARG A 88 14.54 -8.23 -4.89
CA ARG A 88 13.77 -7.21 -5.60
C ARG A 88 12.51 -7.88 -6.15
N THR A 89 11.37 -7.59 -5.56
CA THR A 89 10.07 -7.96 -6.16
C THR A 89 9.85 -7.10 -7.40
N SER A 90 9.63 -7.75 -8.55
CA SER A 90 9.22 -7.04 -9.75
C SER A 90 7.86 -6.38 -9.52
N ILE A 91 7.80 -5.07 -9.72
CA ILE A 91 6.55 -4.31 -9.65
C ILE A 91 5.75 -4.65 -10.89
N GLN A 92 4.52 -5.10 -10.71
CA GLN A 92 3.61 -5.39 -11.79
C GLN A 92 2.68 -4.19 -11.99
N THR A 93 2.55 -3.73 -13.24
CA THR A 93 1.64 -2.64 -13.59
C THR A 93 0.76 -3.06 -14.76
N TRP A 94 -0.41 -2.45 -14.86
CA TRP A 94 -1.27 -2.58 -16.03
C TRP A 94 -0.94 -1.54 -17.08
N THR A 95 -1.23 -1.91 -18.34
CA THR A 95 -1.30 -0.94 -19.45
C THR A 95 -2.59 -0.12 -19.36
N GLU A 96 -2.70 0.94 -20.16
CA GLU A 96 -3.94 1.74 -20.22
C GLU A 96 -5.12 0.91 -20.72
N GLU A 97 -4.88 -0.03 -21.65
CA GLU A 97 -5.88 -0.96 -22.18
C GLU A 97 -6.39 -1.92 -21.09
N GLU A 98 -5.49 -2.48 -20.27
CA GLU A 98 -5.86 -3.34 -19.15
C GLU A 98 -6.67 -2.57 -18.11
N VAL A 99 -6.30 -1.31 -17.83
CA VAL A 99 -7.07 -0.42 -16.93
C VAL A 99 -8.47 -0.18 -17.48
N LYS A 100 -8.61 0.19 -18.77
CA LYS A 100 -9.91 0.42 -19.40
C LYS A 100 -10.78 -0.84 -19.35
N LYS A 101 -10.20 -1.99 -19.72
CA LYS A 101 -10.89 -3.29 -19.70
C LYS A 101 -11.37 -3.67 -18.31
N PHE A 102 -10.52 -3.52 -17.29
CA PHE A 102 -10.86 -3.78 -15.89
C PHE A 102 -11.98 -2.88 -15.38
N LEU A 103 -11.89 -1.57 -15.64
CA LEU A 103 -12.91 -0.61 -15.21
C LEU A 103 -14.25 -0.90 -15.87
N LEU A 104 -14.28 -1.25 -17.15
CA LEU A 104 -15.51 -1.62 -17.86
C LEU A 104 -16.18 -2.85 -17.23
N HIS A 105 -15.43 -3.93 -16.99
CA HIS A 105 -15.99 -5.16 -16.43
C HIS A 105 -16.33 -5.08 -14.94
N SER A 106 -15.80 -4.11 -14.23
CA SER A 106 -16.09 -3.92 -12.81
C SER A 106 -17.27 -2.97 -12.52
N GLN A 107 -17.89 -2.34 -13.52
CA GLN A 107 -18.91 -1.29 -13.36
C GLN A 107 -20.08 -1.71 -12.48
N GLU A 108 -20.57 -2.92 -12.63
CA GLU A 108 -21.69 -3.47 -11.84
C GLU A 108 -21.28 -3.86 -10.41
N SER A 109 -19.99 -3.85 -10.12
CA SER A 109 -19.50 -4.20 -8.79
C SER A 109 -19.69 -3.05 -7.81
N ARG A 110 -20.23 -3.34 -6.62
CA ARG A 110 -20.26 -2.40 -5.50
C ARG A 110 -18.89 -1.80 -5.18
N TYR A 111 -17.82 -2.53 -5.47
CA TYR A 111 -16.44 -2.13 -5.20
C TYR A 111 -15.82 -1.28 -6.31
N HIS A 112 -16.52 -1.11 -7.44
CA HIS A 112 -16.02 -0.38 -8.62
C HIS A 112 -15.51 1.01 -8.27
N ILE A 113 -16.27 1.78 -7.49
CA ILE A 113 -15.88 3.14 -7.11
C ILE A 113 -14.54 3.17 -6.34
N GLY A 114 -14.26 2.15 -5.53
CA GLY A 114 -12.99 2.03 -4.83
C GLY A 114 -11.83 1.70 -5.76
N TYR A 115 -12.06 0.90 -6.79
CA TYR A 115 -11.07 0.60 -7.83
C TYR A 115 -10.79 1.83 -8.69
N LEU A 116 -11.83 2.52 -9.14
CA LEU A 116 -11.73 3.76 -9.91
C LEU A 116 -10.94 4.83 -9.15
N LEU A 117 -11.25 5.04 -7.86
CA LEU A 117 -10.50 5.96 -7.00
C LEU A 117 -9.02 5.56 -6.88
N ALA A 118 -8.72 4.27 -6.66
CA ALA A 118 -7.34 3.81 -6.56
C ALA A 118 -6.55 4.07 -7.85
N ILE A 119 -7.16 3.79 -9.01
CA ILE A 119 -6.55 3.97 -10.33
C ILE A 119 -6.36 5.46 -10.65
N THR A 120 -7.36 6.30 -10.40
CA THR A 120 -7.32 7.72 -10.81
C THR A 120 -6.57 8.63 -9.85
N THR A 121 -6.32 8.18 -8.62
CA THR A 121 -5.67 9.00 -7.58
C THR A 121 -4.37 8.41 -7.04
N GLY A 122 -4.12 7.12 -7.25
CA GLY A 122 -3.00 6.41 -6.63
C GLY A 122 -3.12 6.21 -5.12
N MET A 123 -4.32 6.33 -4.54
CA MET A 123 -4.58 6.14 -3.10
C MET A 123 -4.23 4.72 -2.63
N ARG A 124 -3.76 4.62 -1.38
CA ARG A 124 -3.57 3.32 -0.71
C ARG A 124 -4.93 2.71 -0.38
N MET A 125 -5.03 1.37 -0.33
CA MET A 125 -6.29 0.66 0.01
C MET A 125 -6.95 1.21 1.28
N GLY A 126 -6.18 1.49 2.32
CA GLY A 126 -6.72 2.05 3.56
C GLY A 126 -7.29 3.46 3.39
N GLU A 127 -6.69 4.27 2.53
CA GLU A 127 -7.17 5.62 2.20
C GLU A 127 -8.48 5.54 1.40
N VAL A 128 -8.54 4.63 0.40
CA VAL A 128 -9.75 4.36 -0.39
C VAL A 128 -10.92 3.92 0.50
N LEU A 129 -10.68 2.96 1.39
CA LEU A 129 -11.72 2.44 2.29
C LEU A 129 -12.09 3.39 3.44
N GLY A 130 -11.22 4.37 3.72
CA GLY A 130 -11.47 5.39 4.72
C GLY A 130 -12.04 6.69 4.16
N LEU A 131 -12.16 6.85 2.84
CA LEU A 131 -12.62 8.09 2.22
C LEU A 131 -14.10 8.34 2.49
N ARG A 132 -14.44 9.59 2.87
CA ARG A 132 -15.79 10.03 3.21
C ARG A 132 -16.38 10.96 2.15
N TRP A 133 -17.67 11.07 2.12
CA TRP A 133 -18.36 12.02 1.25
C TRP A 133 -17.99 13.48 1.53
N GLN A 134 -17.80 13.86 2.81
CA GLN A 134 -17.34 15.20 3.19
C GLN A 134 -15.89 15.53 2.75
N ASP A 135 -15.11 14.52 2.37
CA ASP A 135 -13.74 14.67 1.89
C ASP A 135 -13.67 14.91 0.37
N VAL A 136 -14.83 14.95 -0.34
CA VAL A 136 -14.96 15.19 -1.78
C VAL A 136 -15.50 16.58 -2.04
N ASP A 137 -14.74 17.40 -2.76
CA ASP A 137 -15.22 18.66 -3.32
C ASP A 137 -15.69 18.44 -4.76
N PHE A 138 -17.00 18.35 -4.94
CA PHE A 138 -17.65 18.12 -6.24
C PHE A 138 -17.55 19.32 -7.19
N LYS A 139 -17.29 20.54 -6.69
CA LYS A 139 -17.13 21.75 -7.50
C LYS A 139 -15.70 21.89 -7.99
N LYS A 140 -14.73 21.66 -7.10
CA LYS A 140 -13.30 21.74 -7.43
C LYS A 140 -12.74 20.45 -8.03
N HIS A 141 -13.54 19.38 -8.10
CA HIS A 141 -13.12 18.06 -8.55
C HIS A 141 -11.89 17.55 -7.76
N THR A 142 -11.95 17.59 -6.44
CA THR A 142 -10.84 17.14 -5.59
C THR A 142 -11.31 16.17 -4.52
N VAL A 143 -10.39 15.30 -4.10
CA VAL A 143 -10.55 14.45 -2.91
C VAL A 143 -9.43 14.75 -1.92
N THR A 144 -9.78 14.87 -0.64
CA THR A 144 -8.83 15.13 0.45
C THR A 144 -8.69 13.91 1.34
N ILE A 145 -7.48 13.45 1.58
CA ILE A 145 -7.22 12.27 2.42
C ILE A 145 -7.00 12.74 3.85
N ASN A 146 -8.01 12.52 4.71
CA ASN A 146 -8.00 12.91 6.12
C ASN A 146 -7.93 11.71 7.07
N GLN A 147 -8.24 10.51 6.58
CA GLN A 147 -8.29 9.30 7.39
C GLN A 147 -8.00 8.05 6.56
N THR A 148 -7.75 6.95 7.23
CA THR A 148 -7.46 5.64 6.62
C THR A 148 -8.08 4.51 7.43
N SER A 149 -8.47 3.45 6.76
CA SER A 149 -8.81 2.19 7.42
C SER A 149 -7.52 1.48 7.88
N GLY A 150 -7.42 1.16 9.16
CA GLY A 150 -6.32 0.38 9.74
C GLY A 150 -6.36 -1.11 9.35
N HIS A 151 -5.39 -1.89 9.83
CA HIS A 151 -5.39 -3.34 9.66
C HIS A 151 -6.49 -4.04 10.47
N ASP A 152 -6.92 -3.42 11.56
CA ASP A 152 -8.02 -3.84 12.43
C ASP A 152 -9.40 -3.44 11.89
N ASN A 153 -9.47 -2.95 10.65
CA ASN A 153 -10.65 -2.37 10.00
C ASN A 153 -11.27 -1.20 10.78
N LYS A 154 -10.52 -0.55 11.66
CA LYS A 154 -10.95 0.67 12.34
C LYS A 154 -10.46 1.88 11.57
N ILE A 155 -11.28 2.92 11.58
CA ILE A 155 -10.88 4.21 11.02
C ILE A 155 -9.84 4.87 11.93
N LYS A 156 -8.77 5.33 11.33
CA LYS A 156 -7.70 6.10 11.99
C LYS A 156 -7.57 7.43 11.24
N LYS A 157 -7.50 8.53 11.96
CA LYS A 157 -7.09 9.80 11.36
C LYS A 157 -5.69 9.64 10.80
N THR A 158 -5.44 10.21 9.62
CA THR A 158 -4.08 10.23 9.06
C THR A 158 -3.15 10.93 10.06
N ALA A 159 -1.92 10.41 10.21
CA ALA A 159 -0.92 11.06 11.05
C ALA A 159 -0.73 12.52 10.60
N LYS A 160 -0.43 13.42 11.55
CA LYS A 160 -0.26 14.87 11.32
C LYS A 160 0.92 15.26 10.40
N THR A 161 1.55 14.29 9.73
CA THR A 161 2.63 14.60 8.78
C THR A 161 2.05 15.16 7.48
N ASN A 162 2.65 16.20 6.93
CA ASN A 162 2.22 16.86 5.69
C ASN A 162 2.08 15.89 4.50
N SER A 163 2.84 14.79 4.50
CA SER A 163 2.76 13.74 3.47
C SER A 163 1.53 12.84 3.59
N SER A 164 0.88 12.81 4.76
CA SER A 164 -0.29 11.94 5.01
C SER A 164 -1.61 12.63 4.69
N LYS A 165 -1.70 13.96 4.89
CA LYS A 165 -2.87 14.76 4.53
C LYS A 165 -2.59 15.48 3.22
N ARG A 166 -3.33 15.15 2.18
CA ARG A 166 -3.17 15.75 0.85
C ARG A 166 -4.50 15.84 0.13
N THR A 167 -4.63 16.84 -0.73
CA THR A 167 -5.77 17.03 -1.64
C THR A 167 -5.34 16.67 -3.05
N ILE A 168 -6.10 15.81 -3.72
CA ILE A 168 -5.78 15.25 -5.02
C ILE A 168 -6.86 15.67 -6.01
N PRO A 169 -6.54 16.39 -7.10
CA PRO A 169 -7.44 16.61 -8.21
C PRO A 169 -7.80 15.27 -8.88
N VAL A 170 -9.06 15.09 -9.24
CA VAL A 170 -9.57 13.87 -9.90
C VAL A 170 -10.26 14.21 -11.23
N PRO A 171 -10.24 13.30 -12.22
CA PRO A 171 -10.94 13.48 -13.48
C PRO A 171 -12.45 13.74 -13.27
N LYS A 172 -13.06 14.50 -14.18
CA LYS A 172 -14.49 14.78 -14.19
C LYS A 172 -15.34 13.49 -14.19
N GLU A 173 -14.91 12.50 -14.94
CA GLU A 173 -15.54 11.18 -15.05
C GLU A 173 -15.56 10.43 -13.70
N THR A 174 -14.53 10.60 -12.89
CA THR A 174 -14.48 10.06 -11.52
C THR A 174 -15.51 10.76 -10.63
N ILE A 175 -15.67 12.07 -10.75
CA ILE A 175 -16.70 12.84 -10.02
C ILE A 175 -18.11 12.42 -10.43
N GLU A 176 -18.34 12.19 -11.71
CA GLU A 176 -19.64 11.71 -12.22
C GLU A 176 -19.96 10.31 -11.68
N SER A 177 -18.97 9.42 -11.67
CA SER A 177 -19.11 8.08 -11.07
C SER A 177 -19.38 8.15 -9.57
N LEU A 178 -18.73 9.06 -8.85
CA LEU A 178 -19.02 9.33 -7.43
C LEU A 178 -20.44 9.83 -7.21
N LYS A 179 -20.97 10.71 -8.06
CA LYS A 179 -22.36 11.18 -7.98
C LYS A 179 -23.34 10.02 -8.17
N LYS A 180 -23.14 9.18 -9.18
CA LYS A 180 -23.96 7.96 -9.40
C LYS A 180 -23.91 7.04 -8.19
N HIS A 181 -22.74 6.79 -7.66
CA HIS A 181 -22.57 5.96 -6.47
C HIS A 181 -23.26 6.55 -5.23
N LYS A 182 -23.26 7.88 -5.07
CA LYS A 182 -23.97 8.57 -3.98
C LYS A 182 -25.47 8.32 -4.04
N VAL A 183 -26.05 8.27 -5.23
CA VAL A 183 -27.47 7.93 -5.41
C VAL A 183 -27.77 6.54 -4.90
N LEU A 184 -26.93 5.54 -5.26
CA LEU A 184 -27.03 4.16 -4.76
C LEU A 184 -26.97 4.11 -3.22
N ILE A 185 -26.00 4.78 -2.61
CA ILE A 185 -25.87 4.83 -1.15
C ILE A 185 -27.09 5.47 -0.49
N ASN A 186 -27.63 6.55 -1.08
CA ASN A 186 -28.83 7.20 -0.55
C ASN A 186 -30.07 6.30 -0.65
N GLN A 187 -30.22 5.54 -1.72
CA GLN A 187 -31.30 4.55 -1.87
C GLN A 187 -31.20 3.45 -0.80
N GLU A 188 -29.98 2.97 -0.50
CA GLU A 188 -29.76 1.99 0.58
C GLU A 188 -30.08 2.57 1.96
N LYS A 189 -29.69 3.82 2.23
CA LYS A 189 -30.05 4.52 3.47
C LYS A 189 -31.58 4.60 3.65
N LEU A 190 -32.30 4.98 2.60
CA LEU A 190 -33.75 5.06 2.63
C LEU A 190 -34.39 3.69 2.84
N ARG A 191 -33.91 2.66 2.15
CA ARG A 191 -34.43 1.30 2.24
C ARG A 191 -34.23 0.68 3.62
N LEU A 192 -33.07 0.89 4.24
CA LEU A 192 -32.71 0.25 5.51
C LEU A 192 -33.11 1.10 6.74
N GLY A 193 -33.39 2.39 6.58
CA GLY A 193 -33.77 3.25 7.68
C GLY A 193 -32.80 3.20 8.85
N SER A 194 -33.30 2.89 10.04
CA SER A 194 -32.50 2.82 11.27
C SER A 194 -31.47 1.68 11.31
N ALA A 195 -31.57 0.68 10.42
CA ALA A 195 -30.58 -0.38 10.32
C ALA A 195 -29.32 0.07 9.56
N TYR A 196 -29.36 1.19 8.85
CA TYR A 196 -28.18 1.74 8.16
C TYR A 196 -27.30 2.50 9.14
N GLN A 197 -26.01 2.13 9.20
CA GLN A 197 -25.01 2.81 10.03
C GLN A 197 -24.23 3.82 9.18
N ASP A 198 -24.57 5.09 9.31
CA ASP A 198 -23.95 6.15 8.51
C ASP A 198 -22.62 6.65 9.09
N PHE A 199 -21.54 6.09 8.58
CA PHE A 199 -20.17 6.55 8.85
C PHE A 199 -19.63 7.53 7.80
N ASP A 200 -20.49 8.08 6.94
CA ASP A 200 -20.14 8.99 5.83
C ASP A 200 -19.15 8.38 4.82
N LEU A 201 -18.98 7.05 4.79
CA LEU A 201 -18.00 6.38 3.92
C LEU A 201 -18.52 6.26 2.49
N ILE A 202 -17.61 6.49 1.52
CA ILE A 202 -17.87 6.24 0.09
C ILE A 202 -17.85 4.75 -0.18
N ASN A 203 -16.86 4.04 0.35
CA ASN A 203 -16.70 2.60 0.21
C ASN A 203 -17.18 1.90 1.47
N CYS A 204 -18.47 1.59 1.53
CA CYS A 204 -19.12 0.86 2.62
C CYS A 204 -19.87 -0.37 2.11
N ASN A 205 -20.24 -1.28 3.01
CA ASN A 205 -21.16 -2.36 2.69
C ASN A 205 -22.61 -1.83 2.60
N GLU A 206 -23.57 -2.71 2.30
CA GLU A 206 -25.00 -2.37 2.18
C GLU A 206 -25.62 -1.76 3.45
N PHE A 207 -25.02 -2.03 4.62
CA PHE A 207 -25.45 -1.46 5.91
C PHE A 207 -24.70 -0.18 6.30
N GLY A 208 -23.90 0.40 5.39
CA GLY A 208 -23.09 1.61 5.66
C GLY A 208 -21.78 1.36 6.41
N MET A 209 -21.51 0.10 6.82
CA MET A 209 -20.32 -0.22 7.60
C MET A 209 -19.06 -0.34 6.74
N ILE A 210 -17.91 -0.21 7.39
CA ILE A 210 -16.60 -0.34 6.75
C ILE A 210 -16.42 -1.71 6.11
N ILE A 211 -15.93 -1.73 4.88
CA ILE A 211 -15.57 -2.96 4.18
C ILE A 211 -14.26 -3.51 4.74
N LYS A 212 -14.26 -4.78 5.16
CA LYS A 212 -13.05 -5.47 5.60
C LYS A 212 -12.04 -5.56 4.44
N LYS A 213 -10.79 -5.18 4.69
CA LYS A 213 -9.72 -5.20 3.66
C LYS A 213 -9.57 -6.57 2.97
N ALA A 214 -9.75 -7.66 3.71
CA ALA A 214 -9.70 -9.01 3.15
C ALA A 214 -10.81 -9.23 2.10
N ASN A 215 -12.04 -8.80 2.40
CA ASN A 215 -13.17 -8.91 1.48
C ASN A 215 -12.97 -8.03 0.24
N PHE A 216 -12.51 -6.79 0.44
CA PHE A 216 -12.22 -5.88 -0.66
C PHE A 216 -11.16 -6.46 -1.60
N ARG A 217 -10.06 -7.01 -1.05
CA ARG A 217 -9.01 -7.68 -1.82
C ARG A 217 -9.51 -8.91 -2.54
N LYS A 218 -10.33 -9.77 -1.88
CA LYS A 218 -10.92 -10.96 -2.51
C LYS A 218 -11.78 -10.59 -3.72
N ASN A 219 -12.60 -9.54 -3.59
CA ASN A 219 -13.43 -9.07 -4.69
C ASN A 219 -12.61 -8.41 -5.81
N PHE A 220 -11.51 -7.74 -5.48
CA PHE A 220 -10.58 -7.21 -6.48
C PHE A 220 -9.97 -8.31 -7.34
N ILE A 221 -9.47 -9.40 -6.74
CA ILE A 221 -8.94 -10.56 -7.48
C ILE A 221 -10.03 -11.18 -8.37
N ARG A 222 -11.25 -11.35 -7.83
CA ARG A 222 -12.37 -11.85 -8.65
C ARG A 222 -12.67 -10.95 -9.86
N ALA A 223 -12.65 -9.62 -9.66
CA ALA A 223 -12.88 -8.66 -10.73
C ALA A 223 -11.77 -8.72 -11.80
N ILE A 224 -10.51 -8.93 -11.40
CA ILE A 224 -9.39 -9.17 -12.33
C ILE A 224 -9.65 -10.39 -13.21
N HIS A 225 -10.01 -11.52 -12.62
CA HIS A 225 -10.28 -12.76 -13.36
C HIS A 225 -11.45 -12.57 -14.33
N ASN A 226 -12.54 -11.93 -13.88
CA ASN A 226 -13.70 -11.66 -14.73
C ASN A 226 -13.36 -10.72 -15.90
N ALA A 227 -12.48 -9.75 -15.69
CA ALA A 227 -12.02 -8.85 -16.74
C ALA A 227 -10.99 -9.50 -17.68
N GLY A 228 -10.41 -10.65 -17.31
CA GLY A 228 -9.36 -11.30 -18.11
C GLY A 228 -8.15 -10.40 -18.32
N VAL A 229 -7.73 -9.67 -17.29
CA VAL A 229 -6.52 -8.85 -17.27
C VAL A 229 -5.46 -9.51 -16.38
N LYS A 230 -4.22 -9.06 -16.51
CA LYS A 230 -3.08 -9.56 -15.72
C LYS A 230 -3.35 -9.44 -14.22
N GLU A 231 -3.07 -10.51 -13.47
CA GLU A 231 -3.20 -10.47 -12.02
C GLU A 231 -2.12 -9.58 -11.39
N ILE A 232 -2.57 -8.63 -10.57
CA ILE A 232 -1.74 -7.73 -9.79
C ILE A 232 -2.28 -7.59 -8.37
N LYS A 233 -1.44 -7.14 -7.44
CA LYS A 233 -1.90 -6.78 -6.09
C LYS A 233 -2.64 -5.45 -6.13
N PHE A 234 -3.59 -5.22 -5.22
CA PHE A 234 -4.29 -3.93 -5.15
C PHE A 234 -3.33 -2.73 -5.02
N HIS A 235 -2.20 -2.90 -4.33
CA HIS A 235 -1.20 -1.83 -4.22
C HIS A 235 -0.55 -1.49 -5.55
N ASP A 236 -0.53 -2.42 -6.49
CA ASP A 236 0.06 -2.21 -7.81
C ASP A 236 -0.80 -1.29 -8.71
N LEU A 237 -2.08 -1.04 -8.36
CA LEU A 237 -2.89 0.02 -8.98
C LEU A 237 -2.26 1.41 -8.76
N ARG A 238 -1.67 1.62 -7.60
CA ARG A 238 -0.91 2.84 -7.32
C ARG A 238 0.37 2.93 -8.16
N HIS A 239 1.03 1.81 -8.38
CA HIS A 239 2.17 1.73 -9.30
C HIS A 239 1.74 1.95 -10.74
N THR A 240 0.61 1.38 -11.15
CA THR A 240 -0.01 1.61 -12.47
C THR A 240 -0.31 3.09 -12.68
N HIS A 241 -0.97 3.77 -11.72
CA HIS A 241 -1.24 5.20 -11.77
C HIS A 241 0.03 6.03 -11.98
N ALA A 242 1.07 5.76 -11.19
CA ALA A 242 2.33 6.49 -11.30
C ALA A 242 3.05 6.23 -12.63
N THR A 243 3.05 4.97 -13.11
CA THR A 243 3.66 4.59 -14.39
C THR A 243 2.98 5.28 -15.57
N ILE A 244 1.64 5.34 -15.58
CA ILE A 244 0.87 6.03 -16.62
C ILE A 244 1.21 7.54 -16.62
N LEU A 245 1.21 8.20 -15.46
CA LEU A 245 1.56 9.62 -15.36
C LEU A 245 3.01 9.90 -15.80
N LEU A 246 3.96 9.02 -15.45
CA LEU A 246 5.35 9.16 -15.91
C LEU A 246 5.45 9.03 -17.43
N LYS A 247 4.78 8.06 -18.05
CA LYS A 247 4.73 7.90 -19.50
C LYS A 247 4.12 9.12 -20.20
N GLN A 248 3.21 9.83 -19.52
CA GLN A 248 2.63 11.09 -20.00
C GLN A 248 3.53 12.31 -19.75
N GLY A 249 4.76 12.13 -19.30
CA GLY A 249 5.74 13.20 -19.07
C GLY A 249 5.51 14.02 -17.79
N VAL A 250 4.63 13.59 -16.88
CA VAL A 250 4.37 14.31 -15.63
C VAL A 250 5.61 14.27 -14.74
N ASN A 251 6.00 15.42 -14.20
CA ASN A 251 7.16 15.57 -13.33
C ASN A 251 7.09 14.60 -12.12
N PRO A 252 8.15 13.80 -11.87
CA PRO A 252 8.18 12.84 -10.76
C PRO A 252 7.91 13.45 -9.38
N LYS A 253 8.23 14.74 -9.16
CA LYS A 253 7.92 15.44 -7.92
C LYS A 253 6.42 15.60 -7.73
N ILE A 254 5.67 15.97 -8.77
CA ILE A 254 4.20 16.08 -8.75
C ILE A 254 3.59 14.72 -8.44
N ILE A 255 4.10 13.65 -9.07
CA ILE A 255 3.64 12.29 -8.80
C ILE A 255 3.91 11.89 -7.35
N SER A 256 5.10 12.18 -6.83
CA SER A 256 5.48 11.90 -5.44
C SER A 256 4.55 12.59 -4.44
N GLU A 257 4.25 13.88 -4.65
CA GLU A 257 3.31 14.66 -3.83
C GLU A 257 1.89 14.10 -3.91
N ARG A 258 1.40 13.80 -5.12
CA ARG A 258 0.10 13.20 -5.38
C ARG A 258 -0.05 11.84 -4.66
N LEU A 259 0.98 11.03 -4.69
CA LEU A 259 1.01 9.75 -4.01
C LEU A 259 1.20 9.90 -2.48
N GLY A 260 1.74 11.01 -1.99
CA GLY A 260 2.10 11.20 -0.59
C GLY A 260 3.29 10.31 -0.20
N HIS A 261 4.35 10.31 -1.02
CA HIS A 261 5.65 9.77 -0.65
C HIS A 261 6.40 10.80 0.18
N THR A 262 7.01 10.36 1.28
CA THR A 262 7.84 11.22 2.13
C THR A 262 9.16 11.60 1.46
N ASP A 263 9.60 10.79 0.49
CA ASP A 263 10.85 10.97 -0.24
C ASP A 263 10.61 10.67 -1.74
N ILE A 264 11.01 11.59 -2.59
CA ILE A 264 10.94 11.47 -4.06
C ILE A 264 11.79 10.28 -4.56
N SER A 265 12.85 9.91 -3.84
CA SER A 265 13.70 8.78 -4.19
C SER A 265 12.91 7.47 -4.27
N MET A 266 11.85 7.32 -3.47
CA MET A 266 10.92 6.19 -3.56
C MET A 266 10.23 6.13 -4.93
N THR A 267 9.80 7.27 -5.47
CA THR A 267 9.18 7.34 -6.80
C THR A 267 10.23 7.05 -7.88
N LEU A 268 11.38 7.69 -7.82
CA LEU A 268 12.44 7.51 -8.82
C LEU A 268 12.99 6.07 -8.84
N SER A 269 13.26 5.46 -7.69
CA SER A 269 13.81 4.09 -7.61
C SER A 269 12.83 3.02 -8.12
N VAL A 270 11.53 3.24 -7.92
CA VAL A 270 10.48 2.32 -8.35
C VAL A 270 10.26 2.40 -9.87
N TYR A 271 10.41 3.59 -10.46
CA TYR A 271 10.06 3.86 -11.86
C TYR A 271 11.26 4.19 -12.74
N SER A 272 12.49 3.98 -12.26
CA SER A 272 13.73 4.22 -13.03
C SER A 272 13.78 3.50 -14.38
N HIS A 273 13.09 2.37 -14.50
CA HIS A 273 13.00 1.61 -15.76
C HIS A 273 12.11 2.28 -16.85
N VAL A 274 11.30 3.27 -16.48
CA VAL A 274 10.46 4.05 -17.42
C VAL A 274 11.21 5.28 -17.96
N LEU A 275 12.20 5.77 -17.20
CA LEU A 275 12.94 6.99 -17.50
C LEU A 275 13.80 6.98 -18.80
N PRO A 276 14.42 5.86 -19.22
CA PRO A 276 15.26 5.86 -20.43
C PRO A 276 14.49 6.28 -21.70
N ASN A 277 13.26 5.81 -21.87
CA ASN A 277 12.44 6.17 -23.03
C ASN A 277 12.01 7.66 -23.04
N MET A 278 11.95 8.28 -21.86
CA MET A 278 11.62 9.71 -21.73
C MET A 278 12.75 10.63 -22.21
N GLN A 279 14.02 10.19 -22.17
CA GLN A 279 15.15 11.00 -22.66
C GLN A 279 15.07 11.14 -24.18
N GLU A 280 14.75 10.07 -24.90
CA GLU A 280 14.61 10.12 -26.36
C GLU A 280 13.45 11.03 -26.79
N GLU A 281 12.30 10.94 -26.11
CA GLU A 281 11.16 11.82 -26.36
C GLU A 281 11.48 13.28 -26.02
N ALA A 282 12.16 13.53 -24.91
CA ALA A 282 12.57 14.88 -24.52
C ALA A 282 13.50 15.53 -25.57
N VAL A 283 14.48 14.77 -26.10
CA VAL A 283 15.39 15.24 -27.16
C VAL A 283 14.62 15.49 -28.45
N LYS A 284 13.71 14.61 -28.87
CA LYS A 284 12.85 14.81 -30.05
C LYS A 284 11.98 16.07 -29.92
N ASN A 285 11.35 16.25 -28.75
CA ASN A 285 10.51 17.43 -28.50
C ASN A 285 11.34 18.73 -28.45
N PHE A 286 12.53 18.69 -27.82
CA PHE A 286 13.46 19.81 -27.82
C PHE A 286 13.88 20.16 -29.26
N GLY A 287 14.26 19.16 -30.06
CA GLY A 287 14.62 19.37 -31.46
C GLY A 287 13.51 20.03 -32.27
N LYS A 288 12.27 19.53 -32.14
CA LYS A 288 11.09 20.13 -32.78
C LYS A 288 10.83 21.58 -32.31
N SER A 289 11.05 21.87 -31.04
CA SER A 289 10.80 23.21 -30.47
C SER A 289 11.84 24.24 -30.90
N ILE A 290 13.08 23.82 -31.17
CA ILE A 290 14.20 24.75 -31.48
C ILE A 290 14.50 24.80 -32.98
N PHE A 291 14.33 23.70 -33.69
CA PHE A 291 14.79 23.59 -35.08
C PHE A 291 13.65 23.30 -36.09
N GLY A 292 12.46 22.98 -35.60
CA GLY A 292 11.33 22.63 -36.46
C GLY A 292 10.21 23.58 -36.35
#